data_0c4893656af8d24500be88908ab5c147
#
_entry.id   0c4893656af8d24500be88908ab5c147
#
_cell.length_a   1.000
_cell.length_b   1.000
_cell.length_c   1.000
_cell.angle_alpha   90.00
_cell.angle_beta   90.00
_cell.angle_gamma   90.00
#
_symmetry.space_group_name_H-M   'P 1'
#
loop_
_entity.id
_entity.type
_entity.pdbx_description
1 polymer ?
#
loop_
_entity_poly.entity_id
_entity_poly.type
_entity_poly.pdbx_seq_one_letter_code
_entity_poly.pdbx_strand_id
1 'polypeptide(L)'
;MNSGIPEGFNLDVYTSELSFPIGADIKLKAQFNDRSDIERLRETPISEDQKITDKDNGWLLQATVGNSYQLRWWLRGYGERVKVIGPKSLWQEFVEMSQELARQYI
;
A
#
# COMPACT_ATOMS: atom_id res chain seq x y z
N MET A 1 0.80 29.32 0.93
CA MET A 1 0.28 28.91 1.00
C MET A 1 0.07 28.56 1.08
N ASN A 2 0.10 28.48 1.15
CA ASN A 2 -0.40 27.90 1.25
C ASN A 2 -0.68 27.55 0.79
N SER A 3 -0.63 27.19 0.57
CA SER A 3 -1.08 26.68 0.20
C SER A 3 -1.47 26.38 -0.36
N GLY A 4 -1.37 26.51 -0.82
CA GLY A 4 -2.02 25.95 -1.34
C GLY A 4 -2.54 24.97 -1.56
N ILE A 5 -2.54 24.48 -1.59
CA ILE A 5 -3.28 23.46 -1.63
C ILE A 5 -4.18 23.59 -0.80
N PRO A 6 -4.63 23.90 -0.71
CA PRO A 6 -5.22 24.04 0.02
C PRO A 6 -5.10 23.85 0.93
N GLU A 7 -4.98 23.95 0.89
CA GLU A 7 -5.00 23.55 1.46
C GLU A 7 -5.09 22.96 1.92
N GLY A 8 -5.62 23.68 2.01
CA GLY A 8 -6.00 22.91 3.10
C GLY A 8 -5.75 21.66 2.97
N PHE A 9 -5.40 21.66 2.30
CA PHE A 9 -4.93 20.39 2.04
C PHE A 9 -3.93 20.01 3.07
N ASN A 10 -4.40 19.25 3.99
CA ASN A 10 -3.59 18.86 5.12
C ASN A 10 -2.98 17.49 4.98
N LEU A 11 -2.94 17.01 3.79
CA LEU A 11 -2.44 15.67 3.56
C LEU A 11 -0.99 15.54 3.98
N ASP A 12 -0.19 16.58 3.72
CA ASP A 12 1.21 16.53 4.09
C ASP A 12 1.41 16.49 5.60
N VAL A 13 0.63 17.27 6.31
CA VAL A 13 0.71 17.25 7.77
C VAL A 13 0.31 15.90 8.30
N TYR A 14 -0.77 15.36 7.78
CA TYR A 14 -1.25 14.06 8.19
C TYR A 14 -0.21 12.97 7.99
N THR A 15 0.39 12.93 6.82
CA THR A 15 1.36 11.89 6.52
C THR A 15 2.64 12.06 7.32
N SER A 16 3.05 13.29 7.59
CA SER A 16 4.30 13.50 8.31
C SER A 16 4.21 13.04 9.76
N GLU A 17 3.01 12.98 10.31
CA GLU A 17 2.84 12.51 11.68
C GLU A 17 2.73 10.99 11.78
N LEU A 18 2.24 10.34 10.74
CA LEU A 18 1.89 8.93 10.81
C LEU A 18 2.74 8.05 9.93
N SER A 19 3.48 8.61 8.99
CA SER A 19 4.15 7.80 8.01
C SER A 19 5.45 8.42 7.58
N PHE A 20 6.16 7.66 6.75
CA PHE A 20 7.36 8.14 6.10
C PHE A 20 7.00 9.14 5.01
N PRO A 21 7.85 10.13 4.76
CA PRO A 21 7.58 11.08 3.68
C PRO A 21 7.58 10.37 2.32
N ILE A 22 6.88 10.99 1.38
CA ILE A 22 6.87 10.49 0.01
C ILE A 22 8.30 10.51 -0.51
N GLY A 23 8.70 9.39 -1.11
CA GLY A 23 10.05 9.23 -1.62
C GLY A 23 10.97 8.42 -0.73
N ALA A 24 10.61 8.28 0.54
CA ALA A 24 11.40 7.46 1.45
C ALA A 24 11.12 5.98 1.20
N ASP A 25 12.06 5.13 1.53
CA ASP A 25 11.85 3.70 1.44
C ASP A 25 11.02 3.22 2.62
N ILE A 26 10.10 2.31 2.32
CA ILE A 26 9.28 1.68 3.37
C ILE A 26 9.33 0.18 3.19
N LYS A 27 9.08 -0.53 4.28
CA LYS A 27 9.01 -1.98 4.24
C LYS A 27 7.57 -2.39 4.07
N LEU A 28 7.22 -2.67 2.83
CA LEU A 28 5.86 -3.07 2.49
C LEU A 28 5.58 -4.48 2.97
N LYS A 29 4.41 -4.67 3.58
CA LYS A 29 3.87 -5.99 3.87
C LYS A 29 2.47 -6.05 3.28
N ALA A 30 2.23 -7.02 2.43
CA ALA A 30 0.93 -7.17 1.79
C ALA A 30 0.63 -8.64 1.61
N GLN A 31 -0.61 -9.00 1.87
CA GLN A 31 -1.04 -10.38 1.71
C GLN A 31 -1.82 -10.52 0.41
N PHE A 32 -1.40 -11.44 -0.42
CA PHE A 32 -2.05 -11.73 -1.69
C PHE A 32 -2.80 -13.05 -1.58
N ASN A 33 -3.93 -13.16 -2.26
CA ASN A 33 -4.72 -14.38 -2.23
C ASN A 33 -4.88 -15.02 -3.61
N ASP A 34 -4.15 -14.55 -4.60
CA ASP A 34 -4.24 -15.05 -5.97
C ASP A 34 -2.89 -15.59 -6.41
N ARG A 35 -2.88 -16.86 -6.82
CA ARG A 35 -1.64 -17.53 -7.21
C ARG A 35 -1.00 -16.87 -8.42
N SER A 36 -1.79 -16.43 -9.39
CA SER A 36 -1.25 -15.80 -10.58
C SER A 36 -0.48 -14.54 -10.26
N ASP A 37 -0.99 -13.75 -9.32
CA ASP A 37 -0.32 -12.53 -8.91
C ASP A 37 1.03 -12.87 -8.28
N ILE A 38 1.06 -13.90 -7.45
CA ILE A 38 2.29 -14.31 -6.77
C ILE A 38 3.31 -14.85 -7.78
N GLU A 39 2.88 -15.62 -8.75
CA GLU A 39 3.79 -16.14 -9.75
C GLU A 39 4.42 -15.03 -10.58
N ARG A 40 3.61 -14.01 -10.88
CA ARG A 40 4.12 -12.84 -11.58
C ARG A 40 5.16 -12.09 -10.78
N LEU A 41 4.91 -11.95 -9.47
CA LEU A 41 5.85 -11.29 -8.58
C LEU A 41 7.14 -12.07 -8.42
N ARG A 42 7.07 -13.39 -8.46
CA ARG A 42 8.29 -14.20 -8.41
C ARG A 42 9.13 -14.03 -9.66
N GLU A 43 8.47 -13.89 -10.81
CA GLU A 43 9.16 -13.70 -12.06
C GLU A 43 9.73 -12.30 -12.20
N THR A 44 9.00 -11.31 -11.68
CA THR A 44 9.41 -9.91 -11.78
C THR A 44 9.29 -9.27 -10.41
N PRO A 45 10.29 -9.47 -9.56
CA PRO A 45 10.23 -8.91 -8.20
C PRO A 45 10.19 -7.38 -8.21
N ILE A 46 9.52 -6.82 -7.22
CA ILE A 46 9.40 -5.37 -7.10
C ILE A 46 10.59 -4.74 -6.40
N SER A 47 11.42 -5.55 -5.76
CA SER A 47 12.65 -5.08 -5.13
C SER A 47 13.61 -6.24 -4.97
N GLU A 48 14.86 -5.91 -4.71
CA GLU A 48 15.89 -6.93 -4.56
C GLU A 48 15.69 -7.77 -3.29
N ASP A 49 15.07 -7.18 -2.28
CA ASP A 49 14.87 -7.88 -1.01
C ASP A 49 13.48 -8.50 -0.91
N GLN A 50 12.79 -8.63 -2.03
CA GLN A 50 11.45 -9.20 -2.01
C GLN A 50 11.46 -10.59 -1.42
N LYS A 51 10.52 -10.83 -0.51
CA LYS A 51 10.34 -12.13 0.12
C LYS A 51 8.86 -12.49 0.08
N ILE A 52 8.57 -13.70 -0.34
CA ILE A 52 7.20 -14.21 -0.39
C ILE A 52 7.14 -15.43 0.52
N THR A 53 6.23 -15.39 1.48
CA THR A 53 6.06 -16.44 2.47
C THR A 53 4.65 -17.03 2.35
N ASP A 54 4.55 -18.36 2.33
CA ASP A 54 3.26 -19.02 2.29
C ASP A 54 2.52 -18.80 3.61
N LYS A 55 1.23 -18.53 3.50
CA LYS A 55 0.34 -18.36 4.65
C LYS A 55 -0.91 -19.18 4.41
N ASP A 56 -1.69 -19.38 5.47
CA ASP A 56 -2.90 -20.18 5.38
C ASP A 56 -3.89 -19.63 4.37
N ASN A 57 -3.98 -18.31 4.28
CA ASN A 57 -4.94 -17.64 3.41
C ASN A 57 -4.30 -16.98 2.21
N GLY A 58 -3.12 -17.48 1.81
CA GLY A 58 -2.45 -16.90 0.64
C GLY A 58 -0.96 -16.75 0.87
N TRP A 59 -0.43 -15.63 0.45
CA TRP A 59 1.01 -15.39 0.48
C TRP A 59 1.29 -14.01 1.04
N LEU A 60 2.30 -13.92 1.89
CA LEU A 60 2.75 -12.64 2.43
C LEU A 60 3.93 -12.13 1.63
N LEU A 61 3.78 -10.95 1.06
CA LEU A 61 4.85 -10.27 0.34
C LEU A 61 5.50 -9.26 1.28
N GLN A 62 6.83 -9.29 1.35
CA GLN A 62 7.60 -8.31 2.08
C GLN A 62 8.67 -7.76 1.13
N ALA A 63 8.78 -6.45 1.06
CA ALA A 63 9.72 -5.81 0.14
C ALA A 63 9.96 -4.38 0.55
N THR A 64 11.18 -3.90 0.35
CA THR A 64 11.50 -2.49 0.56
C THR A 64 11.22 -1.76 -0.75
N VAL A 65 10.30 -0.80 -0.69
CA VAL A 65 9.87 -0.07 -1.88
C VAL A 65 9.76 1.41 -1.55
N GLY A 66 9.79 2.22 -2.59
CA GLY A 66 9.61 3.65 -2.41
C GLY A 66 8.19 3.99 -2.04
N ASN A 67 8.06 4.89 -1.07
CA ASN A 67 6.75 5.38 -0.67
C ASN A 67 6.30 6.39 -1.72
N SER A 68 5.35 6.01 -2.57
CA SER A 68 4.97 6.83 -3.71
C SER A 68 3.50 6.66 -4.03
N TYR A 69 2.98 7.58 -4.83
CA TYR A 69 1.63 7.45 -5.34
C TYR A 69 1.52 6.27 -6.30
N GLN A 70 2.59 5.96 -7.01
CA GLN A 70 2.61 4.81 -7.91
C GLN A 70 2.43 3.52 -7.14
N LEU A 71 3.02 3.43 -5.95
CA LEU A 71 2.83 2.26 -5.10
C LEU A 71 1.37 2.07 -4.75
N ARG A 72 0.67 3.15 -4.43
CA ARG A 72 -0.75 3.08 -4.09
C ARG A 72 -1.59 2.69 -5.30
N TRP A 73 -1.29 3.23 -6.46
CA TRP A 73 -1.98 2.84 -7.69
C TRP A 73 -1.79 1.36 -7.97
N TRP A 74 -0.56 0.89 -7.81
CA TRP A 74 -0.22 -0.50 -8.05
C TRP A 74 -1.02 -1.41 -7.12
N LEU A 75 -1.05 -1.08 -5.83
CA LEU A 75 -1.79 -1.88 -4.85
C LEU A 75 -3.28 -1.86 -5.13
N ARG A 76 -3.82 -0.71 -5.51
CA ARG A 76 -5.25 -0.59 -5.83
C ARG A 76 -5.63 -1.44 -7.02
N GLY A 77 -4.72 -1.62 -7.93
CA GLY A 77 -4.98 -2.42 -9.12
C GLY A 77 -5.30 -3.87 -8.84
N TYR A 78 -4.88 -4.38 -7.69
CA TYR A 78 -5.22 -5.73 -7.29
C TYR A 78 -6.60 -5.85 -6.65
N GLY A 79 -7.16 -4.72 -6.22
CA GLY A 79 -8.47 -4.74 -5.59
C GLY A 79 -8.53 -5.64 -4.38
N GLU A 80 -9.51 -6.54 -4.38
CA GLU A 80 -9.71 -7.44 -3.23
C GLU A 80 -8.69 -8.55 -3.16
N ARG A 81 -7.83 -8.70 -4.17
CA ARG A 81 -6.82 -9.76 -4.18
C ARG A 81 -5.63 -9.44 -3.29
N VAL A 82 -5.52 -8.22 -2.80
CA VAL A 82 -4.42 -7.83 -1.93
C VAL A 82 -4.96 -7.19 -0.66
N LYS A 83 -4.27 -7.45 0.44
CA LYS A 83 -4.58 -6.84 1.72
C LYS A 83 -3.30 -6.19 2.22
N VAL A 84 -3.30 -4.87 2.34
CA VAL A 84 -2.14 -4.14 2.86
C VAL A 84 -2.07 -4.36 4.36
N ILE A 85 -0.91 -4.79 4.84
CA ILE A 85 -0.71 -5.07 6.26
C ILE A 85 0.19 -4.04 6.91
N GLY A 86 1.20 -3.57 6.21
CA GLY A 86 2.14 -2.60 6.75
C GLY A 86 2.90 -1.89 5.68
N PRO A 87 3.54 -0.80 6.02
CA PRO A 87 3.62 -0.19 7.36
C PRO A 87 2.26 0.33 7.81
N LYS A 88 2.16 0.62 9.10
CA LYS A 88 0.89 0.97 9.72
C LYS A 88 0.21 2.15 9.03
N SER A 89 0.97 3.15 8.65
CA SER A 89 0.41 4.33 7.99
C SER A 89 -0.22 3.98 6.65
N LEU A 90 0.41 3.10 5.89
CA LEU A 90 -0.14 2.68 4.60
C LEU A 90 -1.37 1.81 4.82
N TRP A 91 -1.32 0.92 5.79
CA TRP A 91 -2.48 0.12 6.18
C TRP A 91 -3.66 1.02 6.52
N GLN A 92 -3.41 2.07 7.29
CA GLN A 92 -4.46 2.99 7.70
C GLN A 92 -5.08 3.72 6.51
N GLU A 93 -4.24 4.15 5.55
CA GLU A 93 -4.76 4.77 4.33
C GLU A 93 -5.72 3.85 3.59
N PHE A 94 -5.37 2.57 3.51
CA PHE A 94 -6.21 1.62 2.79
C PHE A 94 -7.46 1.26 3.56
N VAL A 95 -7.40 1.25 4.89
CA VAL A 95 -8.61 1.07 5.71
C VAL A 95 -9.57 2.21 5.45
N GLU A 96 -9.07 3.44 5.49
CA GLU A 96 -9.92 4.62 5.28
C GLU A 96 -10.51 4.64 3.88
N MET A 97 -9.70 4.27 2.89
CA MET A 97 -10.18 4.20 1.52
C MET A 97 -11.29 3.15 1.37
N SER A 98 -11.11 2.00 2.03
CA SER A 98 -12.12 0.94 1.98
C SER A 98 -13.42 1.37 2.61
N GLN A 99 -13.33 2.10 3.73
CA GLN A 99 -14.52 2.60 4.40
C GLN A 99 -15.25 3.62 3.53
N GLU A 100 -14.51 4.45 2.83
CA GLU A 100 -15.11 5.44 1.94
C GLU A 100 -15.81 4.76 0.78
N LEU A 101 -15.18 3.74 0.20
CA LEU A 101 -15.81 2.98 -0.88
C LEU A 101 -17.07 2.28 -0.40
N ALA A 102 -17.03 1.67 0.78
CA ALA A 102 -18.19 0.98 1.32
C ALA A 102 -19.34 1.95 1.50
N ARG A 103 -19.03 3.17 1.92
CA ARG A 103 -20.07 4.17 2.13
C ARG A 103 -20.80 4.53 0.85
N GLN A 104 -20.10 4.47 -0.28
CA GLN A 104 -20.70 4.81 -1.56
C GLN A 104 -21.69 3.76 -2.05
N TYR A 105 -21.58 2.55 -1.53
CA TYR A 105 -22.38 1.43 -2.01
C TYR A 105 -23.42 0.95 -1.01
N ILE A 106 -23.65 1.70 0.04
CA ILE A 106 -24.67 1.37 1.04
C ILE A 106 -25.94 2.22 0.89
#